data_91a2e0509393fda296c6d09348b0cf15
#
_entry.id   91a2e0509393fda296c6d09348b0cf15
#
_cell.length_a   1.000
_cell.length_b   1.000
_cell.length_c   1.000
_cell.angle_alpha   90.00
_cell.angle_beta   90.00
_cell.angle_gamma   90.00
#
_symmetry.space_group_name_H-M   'P 1'
#
loop_
_entity.id
_entity.type
_entity.pdbx_description
1 polymer ?
#
loop_
_entity_poly.entity_id
_entity_poly.type
_entity_poly.pdbx_seq_one_letter_code
_entity_poly.pdbx_strand_id
1 'polypeptide(L)'
;MKNMPYGAVLAIWVWCAICSQPMFGFMMFFPAAIALLWWAIKAIWAIRQPENWRRHKIIGAAWLIGLAACFAINAYYVYAAEQEMRQVVADIERYRAQHGKCPDQLADTGTQVKQDMQHARYGKIKDTNQVYLVYKVPYIIFDYYRYDFQTKQWEQTD
;
A
#
# COMPACT_ATOMS: atom_id res chain seq x y z
N MET A 1 20.54 33.74 10.54
CA MET A 1 20.06 32.38 10.25
C MET A 1 19.30 31.76 11.43
N LYS A 2 18.58 32.59 12.20
CA LYS A 2 17.78 32.14 13.35
C LYS A 2 16.47 31.52 12.85
N ASN A 3 16.15 30.30 13.33
CA ASN A 3 14.84 29.61 13.29
C ASN A 3 14.43 28.85 12.02
N MET A 4 15.35 28.15 11.38
CA MET A 4 14.91 27.06 10.45
C MET A 4 14.24 25.92 11.24
N PRO A 5 13.05 25.43 10.81
CA PRO A 5 12.29 24.41 11.54
C PRO A 5 12.80 22.99 11.27
N TYR A 6 14.11 22.77 11.35
CA TYR A 6 14.73 21.48 11.02
C TYR A 6 14.11 20.31 11.78
N GLY A 7 13.84 20.47 13.07
CA GLY A 7 13.24 19.41 13.87
C GLY A 7 11.83 19.02 13.40
N ALA A 8 11.01 20.01 13.03
CA ALA A 8 9.67 19.75 12.50
C ALA A 8 9.71 19.07 11.13
N VAL A 9 10.61 19.53 10.25
CA VAL A 9 10.81 18.92 8.93
C VAL A 9 11.28 17.48 9.08
N LEU A 10 12.26 17.21 9.92
CA LEU A 10 12.76 15.87 10.20
C LEU A 10 11.64 14.97 10.74
N ALA A 11 10.85 15.43 11.69
CA ALA A 11 9.73 14.67 12.24
C ALA A 11 8.69 14.29 11.17
N ILE A 12 8.37 15.23 10.26
CA ILE A 12 7.47 14.96 9.10
C ILE A 12 8.05 13.85 8.21
N TRP A 13 9.34 13.95 7.87
CA TRP A 13 9.96 12.96 6.97
C TRP A 13 10.07 11.57 7.62
N VAL A 14 10.41 11.50 8.91
CA VAL A 14 10.41 10.23 9.66
C VAL A 14 9.01 9.63 9.69
N TRP A 15 7.99 10.46 9.95
CA TRP A 15 6.60 10.00 9.91
C TRP A 15 6.20 9.47 8.53
N CYS A 16 6.48 10.22 7.47
CA CYS A 16 6.19 9.79 6.10
C CYS A 16 6.94 8.50 5.73
N ALA A 17 8.18 8.33 6.20
CA ALA A 17 8.95 7.10 5.98
C ALA A 17 8.31 5.88 6.68
N ILE A 18 7.80 6.05 7.91
CA ILE A 18 7.07 4.98 8.61
C ILE A 18 5.78 4.63 7.85
N CYS A 19 5.00 5.62 7.44
CA CYS A 19 3.76 5.43 6.70
C CYS A 19 3.97 4.91 5.26
N SER A 20 5.19 4.98 4.75
CA SER A 20 5.56 4.40 3.44
C SER A 20 5.80 2.90 3.51
N GLN A 21 5.89 2.31 4.71
CA GLN A 21 6.03 0.86 4.84
C GLN A 21 4.74 0.14 4.46
N PRO A 22 4.83 -1.05 3.84
CA PRO A 22 3.68 -1.87 3.56
C PRO A 22 2.81 -2.07 4.82
N MET A 23 1.50 -2.01 4.67
CA MET A 23 0.48 -2.12 5.73
C MET A 23 0.32 -0.92 6.67
N PHE A 24 1.19 0.09 6.63
CA PHE A 24 1.06 1.27 7.46
C PHE A 24 0.47 2.48 6.71
N GLY A 25 0.24 2.37 5.40
CA GLY A 25 -0.24 3.47 4.57
C GLY A 25 -1.55 4.09 5.04
N PHE A 26 -2.49 3.28 5.54
CA PHE A 26 -3.77 3.76 6.05
C PHE A 26 -3.62 4.61 7.33
N MET A 27 -2.59 4.36 8.16
CA MET A 27 -2.33 5.15 9.36
C MET A 27 -1.90 6.59 9.06
N MET A 28 -1.58 6.89 7.79
CA MET A 28 -1.19 8.22 7.37
C MET A 28 -2.35 9.22 7.47
N PHE A 29 -3.58 8.79 7.21
CA PHE A 29 -4.71 9.71 7.06
C PHE A 29 -5.06 10.46 8.34
N PHE A 30 -5.17 9.78 9.47
CA PHE A 30 -5.62 10.41 10.71
C PHE A 30 -4.64 11.46 11.25
N PRO A 31 -3.37 11.12 11.51
CA PRO A 31 -2.43 12.11 12.03
C PRO A 31 -2.09 13.20 11.01
N ALA A 32 -2.04 12.87 9.71
CA ALA A 32 -1.82 13.87 8.67
C ALA A 32 -2.97 14.86 8.58
N ALA A 33 -4.23 14.42 8.67
CA ALA A 33 -5.39 15.30 8.67
C ALA A 33 -5.35 16.26 9.88
N ILE A 34 -5.06 15.73 11.08
CA ILE A 34 -4.93 16.54 12.31
C ILE A 34 -3.77 17.53 12.19
N ALA A 35 -2.61 17.07 11.71
CA ALA A 35 -1.44 17.92 11.57
C ALA A 35 -1.62 19.02 10.50
N LEU A 36 -2.26 18.69 9.37
CA LEU A 36 -2.59 19.67 8.33
C LEU A 36 -3.62 20.68 8.80
N LEU A 37 -4.66 20.24 9.52
CA LEU A 37 -5.65 21.15 10.11
C LEU A 37 -4.98 22.13 11.10
N TRP A 38 -4.15 21.60 12.00
CA TRP A 38 -3.40 22.41 12.94
C TRP A 38 -2.44 23.39 12.26
N TRP A 39 -1.75 22.91 11.20
CA TRP A 39 -0.89 23.75 10.39
C TRP A 39 -1.69 24.86 9.68
N ALA A 40 -2.85 24.54 9.11
CA ALA A 40 -3.71 25.50 8.42
C ALA A 40 -4.20 26.61 9.37
N ILE A 41 -4.65 26.23 10.58
CA ILE A 41 -5.05 27.19 11.61
C ILE A 41 -3.88 28.13 11.95
N LYS A 42 -2.69 27.58 12.18
CA LYS A 42 -1.49 28.39 12.48
C LYS A 42 -1.06 29.24 11.27
N ALA A 43 -1.24 28.77 10.05
CA ALA A 43 -0.93 29.54 8.85
C ALA A 43 -1.79 30.80 8.73
N ILE A 44 -3.10 30.71 9.06
CA ILE A 44 -4.00 31.87 9.08
C ILE A 44 -3.50 32.93 10.06
N TRP A 45 -3.03 32.51 11.23
CA TRP A 45 -2.47 33.42 12.21
C TRP A 45 -1.12 34.02 11.77
N ALA A 46 -0.32 33.25 11.06
CA ALA A 46 1.00 33.65 10.55
C ALA A 46 0.94 34.68 9.41
N ILE A 47 -0.19 34.76 8.68
CA ILE A 47 -0.40 35.81 7.66
C ILE A 47 -0.25 37.21 8.26
N ARG A 48 -0.62 37.37 9.55
CA ARG A 48 -0.49 38.64 10.28
C ARG A 48 0.93 38.93 10.80
N GLN A 49 1.85 37.94 10.69
CA GLN A 49 3.22 38.03 11.19
C GLN A 49 4.21 37.55 10.12
N PRO A 50 4.77 38.46 9.31
CA PRO A 50 5.58 38.10 8.13
C PRO A 50 6.85 37.30 8.47
N GLU A 51 7.40 37.46 9.68
CA GLU A 51 8.56 36.66 10.12
C GLU A 51 8.27 35.18 10.26
N ASN A 52 7.06 34.81 10.65
CA ASN A 52 6.64 33.43 10.81
C ASN A 52 6.22 32.78 9.48
N TRP A 53 5.85 33.57 8.47
CA TRP A 53 5.34 33.10 7.19
C TRP A 53 6.32 32.21 6.42
N ARG A 54 7.61 32.56 6.42
CA ARG A 54 8.66 31.74 5.80
C ARG A 54 8.76 30.35 6.43
N ARG A 55 8.69 30.27 7.75
CA ARG A 55 8.72 29.00 8.49
C ARG A 55 7.51 28.13 8.13
N HIS A 56 6.32 28.72 8.05
CA HIS A 56 5.09 27.98 7.68
C HIS A 56 5.14 27.45 6.25
N LYS A 57 5.68 28.20 5.30
CA LYS A 57 5.88 27.74 3.94
C LYS A 57 6.79 26.50 3.86
N ILE A 58 7.89 26.50 4.61
CA ILE A 58 8.83 25.37 4.63
C ILE A 58 8.15 24.12 5.22
N ILE A 59 7.42 24.25 6.32
CA ILE A 59 6.69 23.13 6.93
C ILE A 59 5.60 22.61 5.99
N GLY A 60 4.84 23.52 5.37
CA GLY A 60 3.81 23.14 4.37
C GLY A 60 4.39 22.42 3.16
N ALA A 61 5.50 22.91 2.62
CA ALA A 61 6.19 22.25 1.52
C ALA A 61 6.71 20.86 1.94
N ALA A 62 7.27 20.73 3.14
CA ALA A 62 7.74 19.44 3.66
C ALA A 62 6.58 18.43 3.79
N TRP A 63 5.40 18.85 4.25
CA TRP A 63 4.20 18.00 4.28
C TRP A 63 3.76 17.58 2.88
N LEU A 64 3.65 18.51 1.93
CA LEU A 64 3.21 18.22 0.57
C LEU A 64 4.14 17.22 -0.12
N ILE A 65 5.46 17.44 -0.03
CA ILE A 65 6.45 16.55 -0.63
C ILE A 65 6.42 15.18 0.07
N GLY A 66 6.39 15.16 1.41
CA GLY A 66 6.37 13.92 2.18
C GLY A 66 5.12 13.07 1.89
N LEU A 67 3.94 13.69 1.84
CA LEU A 67 2.70 13.02 1.52
C LEU A 67 2.69 12.51 0.08
N ALA A 68 3.13 13.32 -0.89
CA ALA A 68 3.21 12.91 -2.29
C ALA A 68 4.16 11.71 -2.46
N ALA A 69 5.31 11.72 -1.81
CA ALA A 69 6.24 10.60 -1.82
C ALA A 69 5.64 9.35 -1.19
N CYS A 70 4.97 9.49 -0.04
CA CYS A 70 4.30 8.38 0.63
C CYS A 70 3.21 7.75 -0.26
N PHE A 71 2.37 8.57 -0.90
CA PHE A 71 1.37 8.09 -1.85
C PHE A 71 1.99 7.36 -3.04
N ALA A 72 3.05 7.92 -3.62
CA ALA A 72 3.73 7.31 -4.77
C ALA A 72 4.33 5.94 -4.41
N ILE A 73 4.95 5.83 -3.23
CA ILE A 73 5.52 4.57 -2.75
C ILE A 73 4.43 3.53 -2.50
N ASN A 74 3.33 3.91 -1.84
CA ASN A 74 2.22 2.99 -1.59
C ASN A 74 1.53 2.57 -2.90
N ALA A 75 1.31 3.48 -3.84
CA ALA A 75 0.78 3.16 -5.16
C ALA A 75 1.69 2.19 -5.93
N TYR A 76 3.01 2.36 -5.82
CA TYR A 76 3.96 1.42 -6.39
C TYR A 76 3.85 0.01 -5.77
N TYR A 77 3.71 -0.11 -4.45
CA TYR A 77 3.53 -1.41 -3.80
C TYR A 77 2.22 -2.10 -4.23
N VAL A 78 1.13 -1.34 -4.33
CA VAL A 78 -0.15 -1.88 -4.83
C VAL A 78 0.01 -2.38 -6.25
N TYR A 79 0.58 -1.56 -7.13
CA TYR A 79 0.82 -1.93 -8.53
C TYR A 79 1.72 -3.17 -8.65
N ALA A 80 2.81 -3.24 -7.89
CA ALA A 80 3.72 -4.37 -7.90
C ALA A 80 3.03 -5.66 -7.43
N ALA A 81 2.22 -5.58 -6.37
CA ALA A 81 1.44 -6.71 -5.87
C ALA A 81 0.40 -7.20 -6.90
N GLU A 82 -0.30 -6.29 -7.59
CA GLU A 82 -1.24 -6.67 -8.65
C GLU A 82 -0.55 -7.38 -9.81
N GLN A 83 0.61 -6.89 -10.25
CA GLN A 83 1.36 -7.54 -11.34
C GLN A 83 1.82 -8.94 -10.94
N GLU A 84 2.31 -9.09 -9.72
CA GLU A 84 2.72 -10.38 -9.18
C GLU A 84 1.53 -11.36 -9.11
N MET A 85 0.36 -10.89 -8.65
CA MET A 85 -0.84 -11.72 -8.61
C MET A 85 -1.35 -12.12 -9.99
N ARG A 86 -1.29 -11.23 -10.98
CA ARG A 86 -1.63 -11.57 -12.38
C ARG A 86 -0.72 -12.68 -12.94
N GLN A 87 0.56 -12.63 -12.60
CA GLN A 87 1.51 -13.66 -12.99
C GLN A 87 1.19 -15.01 -12.34
N VAL A 88 0.90 -15.02 -11.03
CA VAL A 88 0.49 -16.22 -10.29
C VAL A 88 -0.77 -16.84 -10.91
N VAL A 89 -1.78 -16.04 -11.21
CA VAL A 89 -3.00 -16.52 -11.88
C VAL A 89 -2.67 -17.15 -13.24
N ALA A 90 -1.84 -16.49 -14.04
CA ALA A 90 -1.44 -17.01 -15.35
C ALA A 90 -0.70 -18.36 -15.25
N ASP A 91 0.15 -18.52 -14.24
CA ASP A 91 0.88 -19.76 -14.01
C ASP A 91 -0.06 -20.90 -13.55
N ILE A 92 -1.02 -20.61 -12.69
CA ILE A 92 -2.05 -21.58 -12.27
C ILE A 92 -2.91 -22.00 -13.47
N GLU A 93 -3.34 -21.06 -14.29
CA GLU A 93 -4.13 -21.36 -15.49
C GLU A 93 -3.33 -22.18 -16.52
N ARG A 94 -2.04 -21.89 -16.69
CA ARG A 94 -1.13 -22.67 -17.54
C ARG A 94 -0.99 -24.10 -17.02
N TYR A 95 -0.77 -24.29 -15.74
CA TYR A 95 -0.69 -25.61 -15.11
C TYR A 95 -2.00 -26.38 -15.31
N ARG A 96 -3.15 -25.74 -15.10
CA ARG A 96 -4.47 -26.33 -15.31
C ARG A 96 -4.68 -26.79 -16.76
N ALA A 97 -4.24 -25.97 -17.71
CA ALA A 97 -4.33 -26.30 -19.14
C ALA A 97 -3.46 -27.52 -19.51
N GLN A 98 -2.29 -27.68 -18.88
CA GLN A 98 -1.36 -28.78 -19.15
C GLN A 98 -1.75 -30.10 -18.47
N HIS A 99 -2.27 -30.03 -17.25
CA HIS A 99 -2.51 -31.21 -16.40
C HIS A 99 -3.99 -31.56 -16.22
N GLY A 100 -4.93 -30.73 -16.74
CA GLY A 100 -6.37 -30.93 -16.58
C GLY A 100 -6.91 -30.71 -15.16
N LYS A 101 -6.05 -30.37 -14.20
CA LYS A 101 -6.40 -30.12 -12.80
C LYS A 101 -5.65 -28.92 -12.24
N CYS A 102 -6.20 -28.30 -11.19
CA CYS A 102 -5.50 -27.24 -10.49
C CYS A 102 -4.32 -27.82 -9.68
N PRO A 103 -3.23 -27.06 -9.51
CA PRO A 103 -2.09 -27.46 -8.69
C PRO A 103 -2.52 -27.69 -7.23
N ASP A 104 -1.89 -28.60 -6.55
CA ASP A 104 -2.14 -28.83 -5.12
C ASP A 104 -1.43 -27.78 -4.27
N GLN A 105 -0.29 -27.28 -4.73
CA GLN A 105 0.48 -26.17 -4.14
C GLN A 105 0.97 -25.22 -5.22
N LEU A 106 1.19 -23.96 -4.89
CA LEU A 106 1.75 -22.97 -5.85
C LEU A 106 3.13 -23.41 -6.39
N ALA A 107 3.92 -24.10 -5.57
CA ALA A 107 5.21 -24.63 -5.99
C ALA A 107 5.11 -25.57 -7.20
N ASP A 108 3.99 -26.27 -7.37
CA ASP A 108 3.78 -27.22 -8.49
C ASP A 108 3.71 -26.49 -9.83
N THR A 109 3.39 -25.20 -9.84
CA THR A 109 3.33 -24.39 -11.07
C THR A 109 4.71 -23.99 -11.58
N GLY A 110 5.78 -24.24 -10.81
CA GLY A 110 7.12 -23.73 -11.10
C GLY A 110 7.27 -22.23 -10.86
N THR A 111 6.22 -21.58 -10.38
CA THR A 111 6.28 -20.17 -9.97
C THR A 111 7.26 -20.05 -8.81
N GLN A 112 8.36 -19.34 -9.04
CA GLN A 112 9.19 -18.88 -7.92
C GLN A 112 8.42 -17.77 -7.19
N VAL A 113 7.41 -18.17 -6.46
CA VAL A 113 6.75 -17.29 -5.51
C VAL A 113 7.84 -16.87 -4.54
N LYS A 114 8.27 -15.63 -4.61
CA LYS A 114 9.19 -15.08 -3.63
C LYS A 114 8.59 -15.41 -2.27
N GLN A 115 9.36 -16.00 -1.40
CA GLN A 115 8.99 -16.41 -0.03
C GLN A 115 8.41 -15.23 0.79
N ASP A 116 8.53 -14.01 0.27
CA ASP A 116 7.97 -12.76 0.79
C ASP A 116 6.48 -12.52 0.45
N MET A 117 5.80 -13.42 -0.23
CA MET A 117 4.33 -13.35 -0.39
C MET A 117 3.60 -13.63 0.93
N GLN A 118 3.93 -12.88 1.96
CA GLN A 118 3.14 -12.88 3.21
C GLN A 118 1.68 -12.42 2.97
N HIS A 119 1.38 -11.97 1.76
CA HIS A 119 0.12 -11.32 1.42
C HIS A 119 -0.81 -12.17 0.55
N ALA A 120 -0.34 -13.30 0.00
CA ALA A 120 -1.17 -14.19 -0.79
C ALA A 120 -1.35 -15.55 -0.13
N ARG A 121 -2.55 -16.09 -0.23
CA ARG A 121 -2.90 -17.44 0.22
C ARG A 121 -3.54 -18.20 -0.93
N TYR A 122 -2.94 -19.30 -1.29
CA TYR A 122 -3.51 -20.27 -2.21
C TYR A 122 -3.93 -21.51 -1.45
N GLY A 123 -5.07 -22.06 -1.78
CA GLY A 123 -5.53 -23.30 -1.17
C GLY A 123 -6.62 -23.97 -2.02
N LYS A 124 -6.84 -25.23 -1.70
CA LYS A 124 -7.88 -26.05 -2.31
C LYS A 124 -8.99 -26.27 -1.29
N ILE A 125 -10.23 -26.13 -1.72
CA ILE A 125 -11.39 -26.42 -0.86
C ILE A 125 -11.49 -27.93 -0.78
N LYS A 126 -11.48 -28.48 0.44
CA LYS A 126 -11.68 -29.91 0.68
C LYS A 126 -13.00 -30.34 0.03
N ASP A 127 -12.98 -31.50 -0.61
CA ASP A 127 -14.14 -32.14 -1.26
C ASP A 127 -14.62 -31.49 -2.58
N THR A 128 -13.98 -30.43 -3.03
CA THR A 128 -14.25 -29.83 -4.34
C THR A 128 -12.92 -29.63 -5.09
N ASN A 129 -12.96 -29.67 -6.42
CA ASN A 129 -11.78 -29.30 -7.22
C ASN A 129 -11.60 -27.78 -7.33
N GLN A 130 -12.28 -27.02 -6.46
CA GLN A 130 -12.20 -25.58 -6.45
C GLN A 130 -10.97 -25.12 -5.67
N VAL A 131 -10.27 -24.18 -6.25
CA VAL A 131 -9.12 -23.51 -5.64
C VAL A 131 -9.48 -22.05 -5.35
N TYR A 132 -8.87 -21.51 -4.33
CA TYR A 132 -8.96 -20.09 -4.04
C TYR A 132 -7.58 -19.47 -4.02
N LEU A 133 -7.48 -18.27 -4.54
CA LEU A 133 -6.32 -17.40 -4.43
C LEU A 133 -6.81 -16.10 -3.81
N VAL A 134 -6.32 -15.80 -2.62
CA VAL A 134 -6.64 -14.56 -1.90
C VAL A 134 -5.38 -13.79 -1.71
N TYR A 135 -5.40 -12.49 -2.02
CA TYR A 135 -4.30 -11.62 -1.67
C TYR A 135 -4.77 -10.41 -0.87
N LYS A 136 -3.90 -9.94 0.00
CA LYS A 136 -4.09 -8.77 0.83
C LYS A 136 -3.44 -7.56 0.18
N VAL A 137 -4.18 -6.47 0.07
CA VAL A 137 -3.64 -5.21 -0.47
C VAL A 137 -2.58 -4.65 0.48
N PRO A 138 -1.37 -4.34 0.00
CA PRO A 138 -0.30 -3.84 0.86
C PRO A 138 -0.61 -2.52 1.57
N TYR A 139 -1.54 -1.74 1.04
CA TYR A 139 -1.90 -0.41 1.55
C TYR A 139 -2.95 -0.46 2.67
N ILE A 140 -3.93 -1.36 2.58
CA ILE A 140 -5.07 -1.45 3.49
C ILE A 140 -5.08 -2.83 4.15
N ILE A 141 -5.00 -2.86 5.48
CA ILE A 141 -4.89 -4.12 6.25
C ILE A 141 -6.14 -4.99 6.12
N PHE A 142 -7.28 -4.37 5.84
CA PHE A 142 -8.59 -5.05 5.86
C PHE A 142 -9.10 -5.44 4.48
N ASP A 143 -8.47 -4.99 3.39
CA ASP A 143 -8.92 -5.30 2.04
C ASP A 143 -8.26 -6.57 1.52
N TYR A 144 -9.10 -7.54 1.21
CA TYR A 144 -8.72 -8.80 0.59
C TYR A 144 -9.37 -8.91 -0.78
N TYR A 145 -8.60 -9.41 -1.74
CA TYR A 145 -9.12 -9.76 -3.06
C TYR A 145 -9.01 -11.25 -3.26
N ARG A 146 -10.12 -11.85 -3.69
CA ARG A 146 -10.20 -13.26 -4.06
C ARG A 146 -10.33 -13.37 -5.57
N TYR A 147 -9.50 -14.22 -6.19
CA TYR A 147 -9.65 -14.53 -7.59
C TYR A 147 -10.62 -15.69 -7.77
N ASP A 148 -11.67 -15.47 -8.56
CA ASP A 148 -12.58 -16.53 -8.99
C ASP A 148 -12.09 -17.11 -10.32
N PHE A 149 -11.70 -18.38 -10.30
CA PHE A 149 -11.22 -19.10 -11.47
C PHE A 149 -12.33 -19.52 -12.45
N GLN A 150 -13.60 -19.32 -12.10
CA GLN A 150 -14.74 -19.58 -13.00
C GLN A 150 -15.07 -18.33 -13.81
N THR A 151 -15.24 -17.20 -13.14
CA THR A 151 -15.55 -15.91 -13.77
C THR A 151 -14.31 -15.20 -14.29
N LYS A 152 -13.12 -15.64 -13.88
CA LYS A 152 -11.81 -15.00 -14.16
C LYS A 152 -11.73 -13.55 -13.70
N GLN A 153 -12.35 -13.23 -12.60
CA GLN A 153 -12.40 -11.89 -12.03
C GLN A 153 -11.91 -11.87 -10.58
N TRP A 154 -11.41 -10.70 -10.18
CA TRP A 154 -11.08 -10.43 -8.80
C TRP A 154 -12.31 -9.86 -8.10
N GLU A 155 -12.68 -10.46 -6.98
CA GLU A 155 -13.75 -10.02 -6.13
C GLU A 155 -13.16 -9.50 -4.81
N GLN A 156 -13.62 -8.33 -4.38
CA GLN A 156 -13.27 -7.82 -3.06
C GLN A 156 -14.07 -8.61 -2.02
N THR A 157 -13.37 -9.14 -1.03
CA THR A 157 -13.98 -9.87 0.10
C THR A 157 -13.69 -9.08 1.37
N ASP A 158 -14.73 -8.72 2.09
CA ASP A 158 -14.66 -8.10 3.41
C ASP A 158 -14.23 -9.10 4.50
#